data_51aa7d81b88d3e8f3ef5e33f3e1cdb23
#
_entry.id   51aa7d81b88d3e8f3ef5e33f3e1cdb23
#
_cell.length_a   1.000
_cell.length_b   1.000
_cell.length_c   1.000
_cell.angle_alpha   90.00
_cell.angle_beta   90.00
_cell.angle_gamma   90.00
#
_symmetry.space_group_name_H-M   'P 1'
#
loop_
_entity.id
_entity.type
_entity.pdbx_description
1 polymer ?
#
loop_
_entity_poly.entity_id
_entity_poly.type
_entity_poly.pdbx_seq_one_letter_code
_entity_poly.pdbx_strand_id
1 'polypeptide(L)'
;MFSENQLKALSYNLDDSRVKTIDKAGMSFKYLETYDCINVANSIFSHMWNYTITRLEEVARETNQNGNHVITFSAIVKVKIYDAQRNFIEREDTGVGTGTAKMLGDAIDNASKSAVSDSLKRSLRSLGGQFGNDLYSKSPNINQNYQQPTQQLQQPAQYNQQSQQQVPTQQQSHNPNDYTSLYNIGLTIMEQ
;
A
#
# COMPACT_ATOMS: atom_id res chain seq x y z
N MET A 1 10.11 1.07 -12.32
CA MET A 1 10.37 0.07 -11.25
C MET A 1 11.44 0.64 -10.33
N PHE A 2 11.48 0.27 -9.05
CA PHE A 2 12.52 0.76 -8.14
C PHE A 2 13.93 0.37 -8.62
N SER A 3 14.89 1.28 -8.49
CA SER A 3 16.31 0.97 -8.68
C SER A 3 16.84 0.08 -7.55
N GLU A 4 17.98 -0.58 -7.78
CA GLU A 4 18.63 -1.40 -6.74
C GLU A 4 18.93 -0.59 -5.48
N ASN A 5 19.37 0.66 -5.61
CA ASN A 5 19.63 1.56 -4.50
C ASN A 5 18.35 1.87 -3.71
N GLN A 6 17.22 2.08 -4.38
CA GLN A 6 15.94 2.30 -3.73
C GLN A 6 15.47 1.06 -2.98
N LEU A 7 15.57 -0.12 -3.60
CA LEU A 7 15.23 -1.41 -2.96
C LEU A 7 16.10 -1.65 -1.73
N LYS A 8 17.41 -1.38 -1.84
CA LYS A 8 18.34 -1.49 -0.72
C LYS A 8 17.97 -0.52 0.40
N ALA A 9 17.67 0.75 0.07
CA ALA A 9 17.25 1.73 1.06
C ALA A 9 15.96 1.32 1.77
N LEU A 10 14.96 0.81 1.04
CA LEU A 10 13.70 0.32 1.61
C LEU A 10 13.87 -0.92 2.49
N SER A 11 14.91 -1.73 2.26
CA SER A 11 15.20 -2.94 3.04
C SER A 11 15.96 -2.70 4.34
N TYR A 12 16.49 -1.49 4.57
CA TYR A 12 17.17 -1.18 5.83
C TYR A 12 16.17 -1.18 7.01
N ASN A 13 16.66 -1.58 8.16
CA ASN A 13 15.91 -1.47 9.40
C ASN A 13 15.59 0.00 9.70
N LEU A 14 14.47 0.22 10.36
CA LEU A 14 14.11 1.54 10.86
C LEU A 14 15.11 1.98 11.93
N ASP A 15 15.64 3.20 11.80
CA ASP A 15 16.47 3.82 12.82
C ASP A 15 15.60 4.21 14.03
N ASP A 16 15.94 3.67 15.21
CA ASP A 16 15.21 3.91 16.45
C ASP A 16 15.18 5.39 16.84
N SER A 17 16.14 6.21 16.42
CA SER A 17 16.18 7.64 16.69
C SER A 17 15.02 8.42 16.04
N ARG A 18 14.45 7.86 14.97
CA ARG A 18 13.29 8.41 14.26
C ARG A 18 11.96 8.06 14.93
N VAL A 19 11.96 7.05 15.79
CA VAL A 19 10.75 6.56 16.44
C VAL A 19 10.40 7.46 17.61
N LYS A 20 9.17 7.97 17.60
CA LYS A 20 8.60 8.73 18.72
C LYS A 20 7.64 7.85 19.51
N THR A 21 7.45 8.22 20.76
CA THR A 21 6.54 7.53 21.68
C THR A 21 5.51 8.51 22.18
N ILE A 22 4.26 8.10 22.25
CA ILE A 22 3.15 8.85 22.86
C ILE A 22 2.39 7.96 23.83
N ASP A 23 2.14 8.46 25.02
CA ASP A 23 1.33 7.78 26.01
C ASP A 23 -0.13 8.22 25.92
N LYS A 24 -1.04 7.27 25.69
CA LYS A 24 -2.49 7.49 25.63
C LYS A 24 -3.20 6.42 26.44
N ALA A 25 -4.08 6.85 27.34
CA ALA A 25 -4.89 5.97 28.18
C ALA A 25 -4.08 4.87 28.90
N GLY A 26 -2.87 5.21 29.41
CA GLY A 26 -1.99 4.28 30.13
C GLY A 26 -1.24 3.28 29.22
N MET A 27 -1.33 3.43 27.92
CA MET A 27 -0.57 2.65 26.93
C MET A 27 0.40 3.52 26.15
N SER A 28 1.58 2.96 25.88
CA SER A 28 2.65 3.62 25.12
C SER A 28 2.62 3.15 23.67
N PHE A 29 2.55 4.10 22.74
CA PHE A 29 2.48 3.83 21.30
C PHE A 29 3.70 4.41 20.58
N LYS A 30 4.36 3.59 19.78
CA LYS A 30 5.45 4.02 18.91
C LYS A 30 4.89 4.50 17.57
N TYR A 31 5.45 5.60 17.04
CA TYR A 31 5.02 6.15 15.75
C TYR A 31 6.16 6.92 15.07
N LEU A 32 5.99 7.17 13.77
CA LEU A 32 6.81 8.11 13.00
C LEU A 32 6.03 9.41 12.77
N GLU A 33 6.74 10.53 12.80
CA GLU A 33 6.15 11.83 12.43
C GLU A 33 5.99 11.94 10.91
N THR A 34 4.96 12.64 10.48
CA THR A 34 4.64 12.75 9.04
C THR A 34 5.75 13.44 8.26
N TYR A 35 6.35 14.49 8.84
CA TYR A 35 7.45 15.20 8.18
C TYR A 35 8.69 14.29 7.98
N ASP A 36 8.96 13.39 8.92
CA ASP A 36 10.04 12.42 8.81
C ASP A 36 9.77 11.43 7.66
N CYS A 37 8.55 10.89 7.57
CA CYS A 37 8.17 10.03 6.46
C CYS A 37 8.29 10.74 5.10
N ILE A 38 7.91 12.02 5.02
CA ILE A 38 8.05 12.83 3.80
C ILE A 38 9.53 13.02 3.44
N ASN A 39 10.40 13.35 4.40
CA ASN A 39 11.82 13.53 4.17
C ASN A 39 12.48 12.24 3.68
N VAL A 40 12.13 11.11 4.26
CA VAL A 40 12.62 9.80 3.81
C VAL A 40 12.11 9.45 2.42
N ALA A 41 10.84 9.71 2.12
CA ALA A 41 10.30 9.51 0.78
C ALA A 41 11.02 10.39 -0.26
N ASN A 42 11.27 11.66 0.07
CA ASN A 42 12.06 12.57 -0.79
C ASN A 42 13.47 12.04 -1.04
N SER A 43 14.13 11.51 -0.01
CA SER A 43 15.48 10.95 -0.11
C SER A 43 15.50 9.66 -0.95
N ILE A 44 14.63 8.69 -0.65
CA ILE A 44 14.63 7.39 -1.33
C ILE A 44 14.17 7.53 -2.78
N PHE A 45 13.13 8.34 -3.03
CA PHE A 45 12.52 8.46 -4.35
C PHE A 45 13.01 9.68 -5.14
N SER A 46 14.02 10.41 -4.62
CA SER A 46 14.61 11.59 -5.30
C SER A 46 13.54 12.59 -5.74
N HIS A 47 12.54 12.84 -4.91
CA HIS A 47 11.35 13.67 -5.20
C HIS A 47 10.47 13.17 -6.36
N MET A 48 10.73 11.99 -6.92
CA MET A 48 9.92 11.38 -7.98
C MET A 48 8.68 10.67 -7.40
N TRP A 49 7.94 11.40 -6.60
CA TRP A 49 6.69 10.92 -6.01
C TRP A 49 5.72 12.07 -5.75
N ASN A 50 4.45 11.75 -5.62
CA ASN A 50 3.43 12.68 -5.14
C ASN A 50 2.36 11.94 -4.34
N TYR A 51 1.47 12.69 -3.71
CA TYR A 51 0.25 12.14 -3.14
C TYR A 51 -0.96 12.99 -3.51
N THR A 52 -2.13 12.35 -3.50
CA THR A 52 -3.42 12.97 -3.75
C THR A 52 -4.38 12.57 -2.63
N ILE A 53 -5.10 13.53 -2.07
CA ILE A 53 -6.21 13.26 -1.18
C ILE A 53 -7.41 12.91 -2.06
N THR A 54 -7.77 11.61 -2.11
CA THR A 54 -8.88 11.13 -2.94
C THR A 54 -10.22 11.26 -2.23
N ARG A 55 -10.21 11.27 -0.89
CA ARG A 55 -11.39 11.50 -0.06
C ARG A 55 -10.99 12.21 1.24
N LEU A 56 -11.80 13.14 1.67
CA LEU A 56 -11.70 13.78 3.00
C LEU A 56 -13.12 14.14 3.43
N GLU A 57 -13.58 13.53 4.49
CA GLU A 57 -14.96 13.74 4.98
C GLU A 57 -15.04 13.76 6.50
N GLU A 58 -15.94 14.56 7.00
CA GLU A 58 -16.32 14.55 8.42
C GLU A 58 -17.21 13.32 8.68
N VAL A 59 -16.80 12.48 9.64
CA VAL A 59 -17.51 11.24 9.98
C VAL A 59 -18.18 11.29 11.35
N ALA A 60 -17.77 12.21 12.22
CA ALA A 60 -18.42 12.42 13.51
C ALA A 60 -18.23 13.88 14.00
N ARG A 61 -19.25 14.38 14.69
CA ARG A 61 -19.25 15.70 15.34
C ARG A 61 -19.96 15.61 16.68
N GLU A 62 -19.27 16.00 17.73
CA GLU A 62 -19.77 15.96 19.10
C GLU A 62 -19.35 17.21 19.87
N THR A 63 -19.97 17.41 21.03
CA THR A 63 -19.51 18.38 22.05
C THR A 63 -19.25 17.59 23.31
N ASN A 64 -18.05 17.71 23.87
CA ASN A 64 -17.70 17.00 25.10
C ASN A 64 -18.26 17.72 26.34
N GLN A 65 -18.13 17.10 27.53
CA GLN A 65 -18.62 17.62 28.79
C GLN A 65 -18.05 19.00 29.17
N ASN A 66 -16.88 19.36 28.61
CA ASN A 66 -16.22 20.65 28.83
C ASN A 66 -16.67 21.73 27.83
N GLY A 67 -17.65 21.43 26.97
CA GLY A 67 -18.15 22.34 25.95
C GLY A 67 -17.25 22.51 24.74
N ASN A 68 -16.21 21.65 24.58
CA ASN A 68 -15.36 21.68 23.41
C ASN A 68 -15.98 20.87 22.26
N HIS A 69 -15.81 21.35 21.03
CA HIS A 69 -16.14 20.60 19.82
C HIS A 69 -15.14 19.45 19.64
N VAL A 70 -15.64 18.25 19.37
CA VAL A 70 -14.87 17.05 19.03
C VAL A 70 -15.29 16.62 17.64
N ILE A 71 -14.39 16.78 16.68
CA ILE A 71 -14.65 16.51 15.28
C ILE A 71 -13.76 15.37 14.83
N THR A 72 -14.29 14.45 14.04
CA THR A 72 -13.53 13.34 13.46
C THR A 72 -13.64 13.36 11.95
N PHE A 73 -12.51 13.32 11.27
CA PHE A 73 -12.41 13.17 9.83
C PHE A 73 -11.85 11.81 9.44
N SER A 74 -12.31 11.29 8.32
CA SER A 74 -11.70 10.19 7.57
C SER A 74 -11.08 10.75 6.30
N ALA A 75 -9.88 10.30 5.98
CA ALA A 75 -9.18 10.63 4.76
C ALA A 75 -8.76 9.37 4.01
N ILE A 76 -8.72 9.44 2.67
CA ILE A 76 -8.08 8.45 1.81
C ILE A 76 -6.99 9.20 1.05
N VAL A 77 -5.75 8.71 1.17
CA VAL A 77 -4.59 9.28 0.46
C VAL A 77 -3.98 8.23 -0.45
N LYS A 78 -3.80 8.60 -1.69
CA LYS A 78 -3.11 7.84 -2.73
C LYS A 78 -1.72 8.40 -2.93
N VAL A 79 -0.70 7.55 -2.80
CA VAL A 79 0.70 7.87 -3.09
C VAL A 79 1.07 7.25 -4.43
N LYS A 80 1.73 8.02 -5.30
CA LYS A 80 2.33 7.56 -6.56
C LYS A 80 3.83 7.77 -6.52
N ILE A 81 4.58 6.76 -6.92
CA ILE A 81 6.04 6.79 -7.00
C ILE A 81 6.43 6.44 -8.43
N TYR A 82 7.23 7.29 -9.06
CA TYR A 82 7.59 7.21 -10.47
C TYR A 82 9.03 6.71 -10.64
N ASP A 83 9.26 5.96 -11.70
CA ASP A 83 10.61 5.69 -12.21
C ASP A 83 11.04 6.75 -13.24
N ALA A 84 12.29 6.63 -13.74
CA ALA A 84 12.85 7.55 -14.72
C ALA A 84 12.08 7.55 -16.06
N GLN A 85 11.37 6.47 -16.38
CA GLN A 85 10.55 6.31 -17.58
C GLN A 85 9.09 6.75 -17.35
N ARG A 86 8.77 7.32 -16.17
CA ARG A 86 7.44 7.72 -15.72
C ARG A 86 6.43 6.58 -15.55
N ASN A 87 6.88 5.32 -15.51
CA ASN A 87 6.03 4.28 -14.95
C ASN A 87 5.87 4.52 -13.46
N PHE A 88 4.74 4.11 -12.89
CA PHE A 88 4.50 4.34 -11.48
C PHE A 88 3.94 3.10 -10.77
N ILE A 89 4.17 3.06 -9.49
CA ILE A 89 3.40 2.25 -8.56
C ILE A 89 2.56 3.17 -7.70
N GLU A 90 1.40 2.68 -7.25
CA GLU A 90 0.58 3.43 -6.33
C GLU A 90 0.24 2.62 -5.08
N ARG A 91 0.02 3.34 -4.00
CA ARG A 91 -0.46 2.82 -2.71
C ARG A 91 -1.53 3.76 -2.20
N GLU A 92 -2.60 3.19 -1.67
CA GLU A 92 -3.72 3.94 -1.12
C GLU A 92 -4.11 3.33 0.21
N ASP A 93 -4.36 4.16 1.20
CA ASP A 93 -4.81 3.71 2.52
C ASP A 93 -5.71 4.79 3.13
N THR A 94 -6.45 4.42 4.15
CA THR A 94 -7.34 5.28 4.90
C THR A 94 -6.71 5.69 6.23
N GLY A 95 -7.05 6.89 6.69
CA GLY A 95 -6.63 7.41 7.99
C GLY A 95 -7.77 8.14 8.67
N VAL A 96 -7.74 8.18 9.99
CA VAL A 96 -8.73 8.87 10.81
C VAL A 96 -8.03 9.86 11.73
N GLY A 97 -8.59 11.06 11.85
CA GLY A 97 -8.09 12.10 12.74
C GLY A 97 -9.20 12.72 13.54
N THR A 98 -8.97 12.91 14.84
CA THR A 98 -9.90 13.61 15.73
C THR A 98 -9.24 14.89 16.25
N GLY A 99 -9.95 16.00 16.13
CA GLY A 99 -9.57 17.30 16.67
C GLY A 99 -10.53 17.71 17.79
N THR A 100 -9.99 18.27 18.86
CA THR A 100 -10.77 18.80 19.98
C THR A 100 -10.34 20.23 20.23
N ALA A 101 -11.29 21.18 20.20
CA ALA A 101 -11.03 22.59 20.49
C ALA A 101 -12.32 23.31 20.95
N LYS A 102 -12.15 24.48 21.57
CA LYS A 102 -13.27 25.38 21.90
C LYS A 102 -13.89 25.99 20.65
N MET A 103 -13.05 26.39 19.71
CA MET A 103 -13.49 26.93 18.40
C MET A 103 -13.74 25.78 17.44
N LEU A 104 -14.89 25.78 16.81
CA LEU A 104 -15.26 24.75 15.83
C LEU A 104 -14.24 24.67 14.66
N GLY A 105 -13.79 25.82 14.15
CA GLY A 105 -12.80 25.87 13.07
C GLY A 105 -11.49 25.19 13.43
N ASP A 106 -10.98 25.40 14.65
CA ASP A 106 -9.75 24.76 15.14
C ASP A 106 -9.92 23.24 15.29
N ALA A 107 -11.09 22.79 15.74
CA ALA A 107 -11.40 21.37 15.85
C ALA A 107 -11.42 20.70 14.47
N ILE A 108 -12.02 21.34 13.48
CA ILE A 108 -12.06 20.89 12.07
C ILE A 108 -10.65 20.86 11.48
N ASP A 109 -9.86 21.93 11.64
CA ASP A 109 -8.49 22.03 11.13
C ASP A 109 -7.60 20.92 11.70
N ASN A 110 -7.62 20.75 13.02
CA ASN A 110 -6.86 19.70 13.70
C ASN A 110 -7.28 18.29 13.26
N ALA A 111 -8.57 18.02 13.13
CA ALA A 111 -9.10 16.73 12.73
C ALA A 111 -8.73 16.38 11.28
N SER A 112 -8.95 17.31 10.34
CA SER A 112 -8.68 17.09 8.91
C SER A 112 -7.18 16.89 8.65
N LYS A 113 -6.32 17.72 9.22
CA LYS A 113 -4.85 17.56 9.12
C LYS A 113 -4.37 16.23 9.71
N SER A 114 -4.93 15.82 10.86
CA SER A 114 -4.61 14.54 11.50
C SER A 114 -5.01 13.36 10.63
N ALA A 115 -6.21 13.37 10.04
CA ALA A 115 -6.71 12.32 9.16
C ALA A 115 -5.83 12.15 7.91
N VAL A 116 -5.50 13.25 7.24
CA VAL A 116 -4.62 13.25 6.06
C VAL A 116 -3.22 12.75 6.42
N SER A 117 -2.67 13.22 7.54
CA SER A 117 -1.33 12.80 8.01
C SER A 117 -1.28 11.30 8.35
N ASP A 118 -2.32 10.76 8.99
CA ASP A 118 -2.40 9.33 9.30
C ASP A 118 -2.53 8.51 8.02
N SER A 119 -3.41 8.90 7.10
CA SER A 119 -3.61 8.23 5.82
C SER A 119 -2.34 8.20 4.97
N LEU A 120 -1.61 9.33 4.86
CA LEU A 120 -0.34 9.42 4.13
C LEU A 120 0.72 8.47 4.72
N LYS A 121 0.89 8.47 6.05
CA LYS A 121 1.83 7.56 6.71
C LYS A 121 1.48 6.10 6.47
N ARG A 122 0.20 5.75 6.50
CA ARG A 122 -0.27 4.37 6.26
C ARG A 122 -0.03 3.95 4.81
N SER A 123 -0.27 4.82 3.83
CA SER A 123 0.04 4.57 2.42
C SER A 123 1.53 4.34 2.20
N LEU A 124 2.41 5.15 2.81
CA LEU A 124 3.86 4.99 2.75
C LEU A 124 4.35 3.74 3.49
N ARG A 125 3.73 3.38 4.62
CA ARG A 125 4.10 2.21 5.43
C ARG A 125 4.06 0.91 4.63
N SER A 126 3.16 0.79 3.67
CA SER A 126 3.08 -0.36 2.77
C SER A 126 4.33 -0.59 1.91
N LEU A 127 5.27 0.36 1.89
CA LEU A 127 6.53 0.28 1.14
C LEU A 127 7.67 -0.36 1.94
N GLY A 128 7.53 -0.53 3.26
CA GLY A 128 8.50 -1.25 4.07
C GLY A 128 8.87 -0.61 5.41
N GLY A 129 9.91 -1.17 6.06
CA GLY A 129 10.34 -0.83 7.40
C GLY A 129 10.72 0.64 7.59
N GLN A 130 11.33 1.27 6.58
CA GLN A 130 11.70 2.69 6.62
C GLN A 130 10.52 3.65 6.89
N PHE A 131 9.29 3.20 6.63
CA PHE A 131 8.05 3.93 6.90
C PHE A 131 7.28 3.36 8.11
N GLY A 132 7.95 2.58 8.97
CA GLY A 132 7.39 2.10 10.23
C GLY A 132 6.50 0.88 10.11
N ASN A 133 6.59 0.10 9.03
CA ASN A 133 5.83 -1.15 8.91
C ASN A 133 6.13 -2.10 10.07
N ASP A 134 7.39 -2.18 10.50
CA ASP A 134 7.85 -3.10 11.55
C ASP A 134 7.43 -2.68 12.96
N LEU A 135 7.02 -1.42 13.17
CA LEU A 135 6.54 -0.93 14.48
C LEU A 135 5.24 -1.63 14.93
N TYR A 136 4.52 -2.23 14.01
CA TYR A 136 3.25 -2.92 14.26
C TYR A 136 3.39 -4.44 14.22
N SER A 137 4.59 -4.97 13.96
CA SER A 137 4.86 -6.39 13.99
C SER A 137 4.86 -6.91 15.44
N LYS A 138 4.02 -7.89 15.73
CA LYS A 138 4.01 -8.58 17.03
C LYS A 138 5.15 -9.59 17.19
N SER A 139 5.91 -9.84 16.12
CA SER A 139 7.03 -10.78 16.11
C SER A 139 8.35 -10.02 15.98
N PRO A 140 9.33 -10.23 16.86
CA PRO A 140 10.66 -9.69 16.66
C PRO A 140 11.27 -10.35 15.40
N ASN A 141 11.56 -9.54 14.38
CA ASN A 141 12.41 -9.87 13.24
C ASN A 141 11.97 -11.01 12.29
N ILE A 142 10.93 -10.78 11.50
CA ILE A 142 10.69 -11.60 10.29
C ILE A 142 11.67 -11.23 9.15
N ASN A 143 12.32 -10.07 9.21
CA ASN A 143 13.12 -9.54 8.09
C ASN A 143 14.57 -10.06 8.00
N GLN A 144 15.00 -11.02 8.82
CA GLN A 144 16.38 -11.55 8.72
C GLN A 144 16.54 -12.70 7.72
N ASN A 145 15.49 -13.18 7.05
CA ASN A 145 15.58 -14.38 6.22
C ASN A 145 14.97 -14.28 4.81
N TYR A 146 14.79 -13.09 4.25
CA TYR A 146 14.67 -13.00 2.79
C TYR A 146 16.07 -13.07 2.15
N GLN A 147 16.75 -14.22 2.32
CA GLN A 147 17.75 -14.63 1.37
C GLN A 147 17.03 -14.78 0.02
N GLN A 148 17.49 -14.03 -0.98
CA GLN A 148 17.06 -14.23 -2.36
C GLN A 148 17.07 -15.73 -2.63
N PRO A 149 16.00 -16.30 -3.22
CA PRO A 149 16.09 -17.67 -3.72
C PRO A 149 17.20 -17.67 -4.76
N THR A 150 18.32 -18.27 -4.40
CA THR A 150 19.37 -18.60 -5.34
C THR A 150 18.70 -19.46 -6.41
N GLN A 151 18.55 -18.91 -7.62
CA GLN A 151 18.15 -19.70 -8.77
C GLN A 151 19.23 -20.75 -8.97
N GLN A 152 19.05 -21.93 -8.37
CA GLN A 152 19.72 -23.11 -8.84
C GLN A 152 19.18 -23.36 -10.26
N LEU A 153 20.00 -23.04 -11.22
CA LEU A 153 19.85 -23.51 -12.59
C LEU A 153 19.79 -25.04 -12.53
N GLN A 154 18.57 -25.58 -12.49
CA GLN A 154 18.35 -27.01 -12.70
C GLN A 154 18.81 -27.32 -14.12
N GLN A 155 19.88 -28.10 -14.23
CA GLN A 155 20.30 -28.72 -15.48
C GLN A 155 19.10 -29.50 -16.03
N PRO A 156 18.85 -29.46 -17.36
CA PRO A 156 17.75 -30.21 -17.95
C PRO A 156 17.98 -31.72 -17.74
N ALA A 157 17.02 -32.35 -17.07
CA ALA A 157 17.00 -33.78 -16.89
C ALA A 157 17.00 -34.48 -18.27
N GLN A 158 17.97 -35.35 -18.51
CA GLN A 158 18.01 -36.24 -19.68
C GLN A 158 16.75 -37.11 -19.69
N TYR A 159 15.96 -36.95 -20.73
CA TYR A 159 14.79 -37.77 -20.99
C TYR A 159 15.26 -39.16 -21.44
N ASN A 160 15.06 -40.18 -20.59
CA ASN A 160 15.25 -41.58 -20.94
C ASN A 160 14.01 -42.06 -21.72
N GLN A 161 14.20 -42.34 -23.02
CA GLN A 161 13.22 -43.03 -23.85
C GLN A 161 13.13 -44.49 -23.41
N GLN A 162 12.01 -44.91 -22.84
CA GLN A 162 11.50 -46.29 -23.02
C GLN A 162 10.04 -46.38 -22.49
N SER A 163 9.25 -46.89 -23.39
CA SER A 163 7.96 -47.59 -23.24
C SER A 163 6.77 -46.93 -23.93
N GLN A 164 6.59 -47.36 -25.17
CA GLN A 164 5.33 -47.26 -25.91
C GLN A 164 4.23 -48.08 -25.22
N GLN A 165 3.11 -47.46 -24.89
CA GLN A 165 1.83 -48.16 -24.84
C GLN A 165 0.74 -47.29 -25.48
N GLN A 166 0.14 -47.89 -26.50
CA GLN A 166 -0.93 -47.33 -27.35
C GLN A 166 -2.20 -47.11 -26.53
N VAL A 167 -2.84 -45.95 -26.67
CA VAL A 167 -4.23 -45.72 -26.28
C VAL A 167 -4.97 -45.10 -27.49
N PRO A 168 -6.20 -45.52 -27.77
CA PRO A 168 -6.88 -45.30 -29.05
C PRO A 168 -7.37 -43.88 -29.24
N THR A 169 -7.22 -43.39 -30.46
CA THR A 169 -7.68 -42.11 -31.00
C THR A 169 -9.19 -42.05 -31.07
N GLN A 170 -9.84 -41.15 -30.34
CA GLN A 170 -11.15 -40.63 -30.71
C GLN A 170 -10.99 -39.28 -31.36
N GLN A 171 -11.28 -39.21 -32.66
CA GLN A 171 -11.40 -37.99 -33.43
C GLN A 171 -12.66 -37.24 -33.02
N GLN A 172 -12.51 -36.06 -32.46
CA GLN A 172 -13.55 -35.02 -32.52
C GLN A 172 -13.08 -33.91 -33.42
N SER A 173 -13.78 -33.78 -34.54
CA SER A 173 -13.61 -32.73 -35.53
C SER A 173 -14.03 -31.37 -34.93
N HIS A 174 -13.10 -30.47 -34.77
CA HIS A 174 -13.39 -29.07 -34.42
C HIS A 174 -13.29 -28.24 -35.70
N ASN A 175 -14.41 -27.61 -36.05
CA ASN A 175 -14.52 -26.72 -37.21
C ASN A 175 -13.99 -25.34 -36.84
N PRO A 176 -12.95 -24.78 -37.54
CA PRO A 176 -12.29 -23.52 -37.10
C PRO A 176 -12.98 -22.22 -37.51
N ASN A 177 -14.25 -22.24 -37.95
CA ASN A 177 -14.93 -21.06 -38.51
C ASN A 177 -16.24 -20.64 -37.81
N ASP A 178 -16.41 -20.93 -36.52
CA ASP A 178 -17.62 -20.45 -35.84
C ASP A 178 -17.32 -19.26 -34.90
N TYR A 179 -17.19 -18.09 -35.50
CA TYR A 179 -17.08 -16.80 -34.79
C TYR A 179 -18.42 -16.08 -34.58
N THR A 180 -19.53 -16.70 -34.89
CA THR A 180 -20.86 -16.06 -34.89
C THR A 180 -21.45 -15.89 -33.49
N SER A 181 -20.96 -16.61 -32.47
CA SER A 181 -21.50 -16.55 -31.11
C SER A 181 -20.96 -15.40 -30.27
N LEU A 182 -19.81 -14.81 -30.62
CA LEU A 182 -19.22 -13.71 -29.85
C LEU A 182 -19.73 -12.31 -30.24
N TYR A 183 -20.37 -12.18 -31.42
CA TYR A 183 -20.92 -10.89 -31.86
C TYR A 183 -22.29 -10.53 -31.22
N ASN A 184 -23.03 -11.52 -30.72
CA ASN A 184 -24.35 -11.30 -30.15
C ASN A 184 -24.33 -10.95 -28.64
N ILE A 185 -23.19 -11.08 -27.97
CA ILE A 185 -23.05 -10.69 -26.55
C ILE A 185 -22.69 -9.21 -26.42
N GLY A 186 -22.03 -8.61 -27.45
CA GLY A 186 -21.60 -7.22 -27.43
C GLY A 186 -22.70 -6.19 -27.69
N LEU A 187 -23.81 -6.58 -28.31
CA LEU A 187 -24.90 -5.65 -28.69
C LEU A 187 -25.97 -5.46 -27.61
N THR A 188 -26.03 -6.33 -26.60
CA THR A 188 -27.03 -6.24 -25.52
C THR A 188 -26.62 -5.28 -24.38
N ILE A 189 -25.39 -4.79 -24.37
CA ILE A 189 -24.86 -3.91 -23.29
C ILE A 189 -24.95 -2.41 -23.65
N MET A 190 -25.34 -2.05 -24.88
CA MET A 190 -25.43 -0.66 -25.32
C MET A 190 -26.87 -0.08 -25.36
N GLU A 191 -27.88 -0.81 -24.90
CA GLU A 191 -29.29 -0.33 -24.85
C GLU A 191 -29.92 -0.44 -23.45
N GLN A 192 -29.16 -0.08 -22.38
CA GLN A 192 -29.76 0.21 -21.08
C GLN A 192 -29.14 1.45 -20.45
#